data_cae61a9dd8e23bb5578d4c7238b057e8
#
_entry.id   cae61a9dd8e23bb5578d4c7238b057e8
#
_cell.length_a   1.000
_cell.length_b   1.000
_cell.length_c   1.000
_cell.angle_alpha   90.00
_cell.angle_beta   90.00
_cell.angle_gamma   90.00
#
_symmetry.space_group_name_H-M   'P 1'
#
loop_
_entity.id
_entity.type
_entity.pdbx_description
1 polymer ?
#
loop_
_entity_poly.entity_id
_entity_poly.type
_entity_poly.pdbx_seq_one_letter_code
_entity_poly.pdbx_strand_id
1 'polypeptide(L)'
;MKLNAQYSPLVVAVMCVLLAGCAGGAGDTNLVTGAIPEGQARVSVTRPSSIVYAGAPATITVNGKKAADVWAGATSSFNVPSGSVVIAASAWSYPGEFKINLNAVPGKTYKLVVEPRSNSLLPGAALGPIGGVIDASVNENAGAFQLRVIKSGD
;
A
#
# COMPACT_ATOMS: atom_id res chain seq x y z
N MET A 1 43.06 -42.35 0.52
CA MET A 1 42.10 -42.06 1.62
C MET A 1 40.76 -41.69 0.98
N LYS A 2 39.82 -42.66 0.92
CA LYS A 2 38.52 -42.45 0.28
C LYS A 2 37.50 -42.05 1.37
N LEU A 3 37.08 -40.80 1.38
CA LEU A 3 35.96 -40.32 2.22
C LEU A 3 34.66 -40.79 1.60
N ASN A 4 34.07 -41.86 2.13
CA ASN A 4 32.70 -42.24 1.87
C ASN A 4 31.79 -41.34 2.73
N ALA A 5 31.35 -40.22 2.14
CA ALA A 5 30.29 -39.40 2.73
C ALA A 5 28.94 -40.08 2.50
N GLN A 6 28.54 -41.01 3.40
CA GLN A 6 27.16 -41.50 3.47
C GLN A 6 26.32 -40.45 4.17
N TYR A 7 25.79 -39.52 3.39
CA TYR A 7 24.74 -38.65 3.91
C TYR A 7 23.45 -39.47 4.00
N SER A 8 22.95 -39.63 5.22
CA SER A 8 21.67 -40.30 5.44
C SER A 8 20.57 -39.58 4.65
N PRO A 9 19.69 -40.31 3.94
CA PRO A 9 18.60 -39.68 3.16
C PRO A 9 17.70 -38.80 4.01
N LEU A 10 17.71 -39.01 5.31
CA LEU A 10 16.97 -38.20 6.28
C LEU A 10 17.55 -36.80 6.43
N VAL A 11 18.87 -36.60 6.32
CA VAL A 11 19.53 -35.29 6.39
C VAL A 11 19.25 -34.47 5.13
N VAL A 12 19.20 -35.12 3.96
CA VAL A 12 18.87 -34.48 2.68
C VAL A 12 17.41 -34.04 2.66
N ALA A 13 16.49 -34.85 3.19
CA ALA A 13 15.06 -34.53 3.28
C ALA A 13 14.79 -33.32 4.19
N VAL A 14 15.48 -33.24 5.34
CA VAL A 14 15.35 -32.11 6.29
C VAL A 14 15.89 -30.81 5.67
N MET A 15 16.98 -30.87 4.89
CA MET A 15 17.57 -29.70 4.26
C MET A 15 16.69 -29.15 3.10
N CYS A 16 15.96 -29.99 2.40
CA CYS A 16 15.01 -29.58 1.36
C CYS A 16 13.75 -28.87 1.92
N VAL A 17 13.31 -29.21 3.13
CA VAL A 17 12.14 -28.57 3.78
C VAL A 17 12.46 -27.15 4.26
N LEU A 18 13.73 -26.84 4.59
CA LEU A 18 14.14 -25.52 5.03
C LEU A 18 14.30 -24.49 3.91
N LEU A 19 14.33 -24.91 2.63
CA LEU A 19 14.45 -24.04 1.47
C LEU A 19 13.09 -23.59 0.88
N ALA A 20 11.97 -24.16 1.35
CA ALA A 20 10.62 -23.80 0.89
C ALA A 20 10.06 -22.51 1.54
N GLY A 21 10.83 -21.85 2.42
CA GLY A 21 10.38 -20.74 3.27
C GLY A 21 10.58 -19.33 2.72
N CYS A 22 11.07 -19.14 1.50
CA CYS A 22 11.22 -17.81 0.89
C CYS A 22 10.36 -17.64 -0.36
N ALA A 23 9.06 -17.90 -0.26
CA ALA A 23 8.09 -17.24 -1.13
C ALA A 23 8.01 -15.80 -0.62
N GLY A 24 8.78 -14.91 -1.25
CA GLY A 24 8.80 -13.49 -0.95
C GLY A 24 7.38 -12.95 -0.94
N GLY A 25 7.05 -12.20 0.11
CA GLY A 25 5.72 -11.68 0.33
C GLY A 25 5.18 -10.93 -0.89
N ALA A 26 4.32 -11.58 -1.64
CA ALA A 26 3.32 -10.88 -2.43
C ALA A 26 2.55 -10.06 -1.40
N GLY A 27 2.64 -8.73 -1.49
CA GLY A 27 1.97 -7.84 -0.56
C GLY A 27 0.52 -8.27 -0.43
N ASP A 28 0.03 -8.38 0.80
CA ASP A 28 -1.32 -8.85 1.09
C ASP A 28 -2.35 -8.09 0.24
N THR A 29 -2.86 -8.77 -0.78
CA THR A 29 -3.91 -8.24 -1.63
C THR A 29 -5.23 -8.48 -0.92
N ASN A 30 -5.70 -7.48 -0.19
CA ASN A 30 -6.99 -7.55 0.50
C ASN A 30 -8.08 -7.03 -0.46
N LEU A 31 -8.73 -7.96 -1.17
CA LEU A 31 -9.78 -7.64 -2.13
C LEU A 31 -11.16 -7.99 -1.55
N VAL A 32 -11.97 -6.96 -1.34
CA VAL A 32 -13.40 -7.16 -1.10
C VAL A 32 -14.05 -7.60 -2.41
N THR A 33 -14.50 -8.85 -2.47
CA THR A 33 -15.21 -9.44 -3.60
C THR A 33 -16.72 -9.51 -3.31
N GLY A 34 -17.53 -9.67 -4.35
CA GLY A 34 -18.98 -9.75 -4.24
C GLY A 34 -19.69 -8.44 -4.57
N ALA A 35 -21.00 -8.39 -4.39
CA ALA A 35 -21.83 -7.22 -4.68
C ALA A 35 -21.46 -6.04 -3.77
N ILE A 36 -21.53 -4.83 -4.29
CA ILE A 36 -21.39 -3.61 -3.49
C ILE A 36 -22.67 -3.45 -2.67
N PRO A 37 -22.60 -3.29 -1.33
CA PRO A 37 -23.78 -3.08 -0.51
C PRO A 37 -24.56 -1.82 -0.95
N GLU A 38 -25.87 -1.84 -0.71
CA GLU A 38 -26.72 -0.70 -1.00
C GLU A 38 -26.23 0.57 -0.27
N GLY A 39 -26.29 1.71 -0.94
CA GLY A 39 -25.81 2.98 -0.39
C GLY A 39 -24.29 3.10 -0.29
N GLN A 40 -23.52 2.15 -0.82
CA GLN A 40 -22.06 2.18 -0.81
C GLN A 40 -21.47 2.18 -2.22
N ALA A 41 -20.22 2.61 -2.31
CA ALA A 41 -19.36 2.47 -3.47
C ALA A 41 -18.13 1.62 -3.10
N ARG A 42 -17.42 1.11 -4.10
CA ARG A 42 -16.18 0.38 -3.90
C ARG A 42 -14.99 1.23 -4.31
N VAL A 43 -13.97 1.22 -3.50
CA VAL A 43 -12.66 1.82 -3.82
C VAL A 43 -11.63 0.70 -3.89
N SER A 44 -10.86 0.68 -4.98
CA SER A 44 -9.73 -0.22 -5.16
C SER A 44 -8.46 0.62 -5.29
N VAL A 45 -7.53 0.46 -4.38
CA VAL A 45 -6.26 1.19 -4.34
C VAL A 45 -5.14 0.25 -4.71
N THR A 46 -4.44 0.54 -5.79
CA THR A 46 -3.26 -0.22 -6.25
C THR A 46 -2.01 0.60 -5.98
N ARG A 47 -1.00 -0.03 -5.43
CA ARG A 47 0.35 0.52 -5.32
C ARG A 47 1.28 -0.23 -6.26
N PRO A 48 1.83 0.41 -7.30
CA PRO A 48 2.82 -0.20 -8.17
C PRO A 48 4.05 -0.68 -7.38
N SER A 49 4.73 -1.69 -7.90
CA SER A 49 6.02 -2.13 -7.35
C SER A 49 7.03 -1.00 -7.46
N SER A 50 7.66 -0.66 -6.34
CA SER A 50 8.68 0.39 -6.27
C SER A 50 9.61 0.07 -5.12
N ILE A 51 10.91 0.33 -5.31
CA ILE A 51 11.91 0.26 -4.24
C ILE A 51 11.79 1.44 -3.27
N VAL A 52 11.19 2.55 -3.73
CA VAL A 52 10.97 3.74 -2.91
C VAL A 52 9.85 3.45 -1.93
N TYR A 53 10.15 3.61 -0.64
CA TYR A 53 9.27 3.26 0.47
C TYR A 53 8.80 1.79 0.44
N ALA A 54 9.59 0.85 -0.14
CA ALA A 54 9.23 -0.57 -0.17
C ALA A 54 9.06 -1.19 1.22
N GLY A 55 9.82 -0.71 2.20
CA GLY A 55 9.76 -1.16 3.59
C GLY A 55 8.60 -0.60 4.44
N ALA A 56 7.73 0.24 3.85
CA ALA A 56 6.59 0.80 4.56
C ALA A 56 5.32 0.72 3.69
N PRO A 57 4.16 0.30 4.25
CA PRO A 57 2.91 0.35 3.51
C PRO A 57 2.43 1.80 3.35
N ALA A 58 1.63 2.04 2.32
CA ALA A 58 0.79 3.21 2.24
C ALA A 58 -0.47 2.94 3.07
N THR A 59 -0.62 3.65 4.18
CA THR A 59 -1.82 3.58 5.01
C THR A 59 -2.91 4.44 4.39
N ILE A 60 -4.01 3.81 4.02
CA ILE A 60 -5.18 4.47 3.43
C ILE A 60 -6.24 4.67 4.50
N THR A 61 -6.72 5.90 4.61
CA THR A 61 -7.84 6.24 5.51
C THR A 61 -9.04 6.73 4.69
N VAL A 62 -10.23 6.52 5.23
CA VAL A 62 -11.50 7.04 4.71
C VAL A 62 -12.16 7.83 5.83
N ASN A 63 -12.39 9.11 5.60
CA ASN A 63 -12.92 10.02 6.62
C ASN A 63 -12.16 9.92 7.96
N GLY A 64 -10.82 9.84 7.89
CA GLY A 64 -9.93 9.72 9.04
C GLY A 64 -9.85 8.33 9.69
N LYS A 65 -10.64 7.35 9.24
CA LYS A 65 -10.57 5.96 9.74
C LYS A 65 -9.73 5.11 8.81
N LYS A 66 -8.82 4.31 9.37
CA LYS A 66 -7.99 3.38 8.59
C LYS A 66 -8.86 2.37 7.85
N ALA A 67 -8.67 2.27 6.53
CA ALA A 67 -9.35 1.34 5.65
C ALA A 67 -8.42 0.20 5.21
N ALA A 68 -7.15 0.49 4.88
CA ALA A 68 -6.21 -0.51 4.40
C ALA A 68 -4.75 -0.06 4.59
N ASP A 69 -3.84 -1.04 4.59
CA ASP A 69 -2.42 -0.85 4.33
C ASP A 69 -2.08 -1.46 2.97
N VAL A 70 -1.48 -0.67 2.08
CA VAL A 70 -1.19 -1.10 0.71
C VAL A 70 0.33 -1.16 0.53
N TRP A 71 0.85 -2.37 0.46
CA TRP A 71 2.27 -2.64 0.23
C TRP A 71 2.66 -2.42 -1.24
N ALA A 72 3.94 -2.25 -1.53
CA ALA A 72 4.45 -2.15 -2.90
C ALA A 72 4.08 -3.40 -3.70
N GLY A 73 3.49 -3.22 -4.89
CA GLY A 73 2.98 -4.30 -5.73
C GLY A 73 1.59 -4.84 -5.35
N ALA A 74 0.98 -4.34 -4.26
CA ALA A 74 -0.31 -4.83 -3.78
C ALA A 74 -1.50 -3.98 -4.26
N THR A 75 -2.69 -4.58 -4.15
CA THR A 75 -3.97 -3.90 -4.35
C THR A 75 -4.87 -4.22 -3.16
N SER A 76 -5.51 -3.21 -2.60
CA SER A 76 -6.55 -3.39 -1.59
C SER A 76 -7.85 -2.77 -2.05
N SER A 77 -8.98 -3.41 -1.75
CA SER A 77 -10.31 -2.85 -2.03
C SER A 77 -11.16 -2.86 -0.78
N PHE A 78 -12.00 -1.84 -0.65
CA PHE A 78 -12.91 -1.64 0.47
C PHE A 78 -14.14 -0.87 0.02
N ASN A 79 -15.22 -0.99 0.77
CA ASN A 79 -16.43 -0.23 0.50
C ASN A 79 -16.42 1.08 1.29
N VAL A 80 -16.98 2.13 0.70
CA VAL A 80 -17.11 3.46 1.28
C VAL A 80 -18.57 3.90 1.23
N PRO A 81 -19.07 4.73 2.16
CA PRO A 81 -20.39 5.30 2.04
C PRO A 81 -20.51 6.16 0.78
N SER A 82 -21.71 6.25 0.22
CA SER A 82 -21.97 7.17 -0.88
C SER A 82 -21.94 8.63 -0.42
N GLY A 83 -21.73 9.54 -1.37
CA GLY A 83 -21.57 10.97 -1.12
C GLY A 83 -20.12 11.42 -1.04
N SER A 84 -19.88 12.54 -0.39
CA SER A 84 -18.52 13.10 -0.27
C SER A 84 -17.73 12.32 0.78
N VAL A 85 -16.62 11.72 0.34
CA VAL A 85 -15.67 11.02 1.21
C VAL A 85 -14.27 11.56 1.01
N VAL A 86 -13.53 11.72 2.10
CA VAL A 86 -12.11 12.07 2.09
C VAL A 86 -11.30 10.80 2.14
N ILE A 87 -10.48 10.56 1.14
CA ILE A 87 -9.52 9.46 1.12
C ILE A 87 -8.14 10.06 1.30
N ALA A 88 -7.37 9.55 2.27
CA ALA A 88 -6.02 10.02 2.50
C ALA A 88 -5.02 8.85 2.44
N ALA A 89 -3.79 9.17 2.04
CA ALA A 89 -2.65 8.27 2.05
C ALA A 89 -1.51 8.85 2.89
N SER A 90 -0.98 8.05 3.79
CA SER A 90 0.14 8.40 4.67
C SER A 90 1.14 7.25 4.78
N ALA A 91 2.31 7.53 5.36
CA ALA A 91 3.28 6.51 5.76
C ALA A 91 3.68 6.76 7.21
N TRP A 92 3.82 5.68 7.99
CA TRP A 92 4.28 5.78 9.38
C TRP A 92 5.69 6.36 9.53
N SER A 93 6.51 6.20 8.49
CA SER A 93 7.93 6.64 8.47
C SER A 93 8.14 8.06 7.95
N TYR A 94 7.07 8.75 7.52
CA TYR A 94 7.16 10.09 6.93
C TYR A 94 5.94 10.92 7.35
N PRO A 95 6.14 12.11 7.94
CA PRO A 95 5.04 12.93 8.43
C PRO A 95 4.19 13.50 7.29
N GLY A 96 2.92 13.76 7.60
CA GLY A 96 1.94 14.31 6.66
C GLY A 96 1.15 13.23 5.92
N GLU A 97 0.11 13.70 5.25
CA GLU A 97 -0.79 12.87 4.46
C GLU A 97 -1.22 13.60 3.18
N PHE A 98 -1.56 12.84 2.17
CA PHE A 98 -2.11 13.34 0.91
C PHE A 98 -3.59 12.99 0.84
N LYS A 99 -4.44 14.01 0.63
CA LYS A 99 -5.90 13.88 0.64
C LYS A 99 -6.50 14.12 -0.73
N ILE A 100 -7.55 13.34 -1.03
CA ILE A 100 -8.45 13.61 -2.15
C ILE A 100 -9.90 13.58 -1.66
N ASN A 101 -10.74 14.44 -2.23
CA ASN A 101 -12.17 14.39 -2.05
C ASN A 101 -12.79 13.59 -3.20
N LEU A 102 -13.51 12.53 -2.86
CA LEU A 102 -14.21 11.67 -3.81
C LEU A 102 -15.72 11.81 -3.59
N ASN A 103 -16.46 12.14 -4.65
CA ASN A 103 -17.92 12.03 -4.62
C ASN A 103 -18.32 10.61 -5.04
N ALA A 104 -18.53 9.76 -4.05
CA ALA A 104 -18.81 8.34 -4.23
C ALA A 104 -20.28 8.10 -4.61
N VAL A 105 -20.53 7.57 -5.80
CA VAL A 105 -21.85 7.21 -6.30
C VAL A 105 -22.17 5.77 -5.89
N PRO A 106 -23.38 5.46 -5.36
CA PRO A 106 -23.75 4.11 -4.99
C PRO A 106 -23.57 3.11 -6.14
N GLY A 107 -23.06 1.92 -5.83
CA GLY A 107 -22.85 0.85 -6.79
C GLY A 107 -21.64 1.00 -7.71
N LYS A 108 -20.98 2.17 -7.71
CA LYS A 108 -19.81 2.41 -8.57
C LYS A 108 -18.52 1.93 -7.93
N THR A 109 -17.56 1.57 -8.79
CA THR A 109 -16.19 1.20 -8.40
C THR A 109 -15.20 2.27 -8.85
N TYR A 110 -14.38 2.75 -7.94
CA TYR A 110 -13.33 3.73 -8.17
C TYR A 110 -11.97 3.05 -8.08
N LYS A 111 -11.13 3.23 -9.08
CA LYS A 111 -9.75 2.72 -9.10
C LYS A 111 -8.79 3.87 -8.85
N LEU A 112 -8.00 3.74 -7.80
CA LEU A 112 -6.98 4.69 -7.40
C LEU A 112 -5.61 4.03 -7.49
N VAL A 113 -4.61 4.87 -7.75
CA VAL A 113 -3.20 4.49 -7.60
C VAL A 113 -2.61 5.34 -6.49
N VAL A 114 -1.85 4.68 -5.61
CA VAL A 114 -1.02 5.32 -4.60
C VAL A 114 0.45 5.16 -5.01
N GLU A 115 1.15 6.28 -5.15
CA GLU A 115 2.54 6.34 -5.63
C GLU A 115 3.37 7.21 -4.69
N PRO A 116 4.70 6.97 -4.60
CA PRO A 116 5.60 7.91 -3.95
C PRO A 116 5.51 9.30 -4.60
N ARG A 117 5.43 10.35 -3.77
CA ARG A 117 5.50 11.72 -4.26
C ARG A 117 6.93 12.04 -4.70
N SER A 118 7.08 12.57 -5.93
CA SER A 118 8.39 13.01 -6.43
C SER A 118 9.03 14.10 -5.55
N ASN A 119 8.21 15.00 -4.99
CA ASN A 119 8.69 16.07 -4.11
C ASN A 119 9.12 15.58 -2.72
N SER A 120 8.63 14.42 -2.25
CA SER A 120 9.08 13.84 -0.98
C SER A 120 10.48 13.23 -1.09
N LEU A 121 10.99 13.02 -2.31
CA LEU A 121 12.30 12.44 -2.56
C LEU A 121 13.44 13.46 -2.56
N LEU A 122 13.17 14.72 -2.84
CA LEU A 122 14.20 15.75 -3.00
C LEU A 122 14.54 16.52 -1.69
N PRO A 123 13.58 17.09 -0.94
CA PRO A 123 13.90 17.75 0.33
C PRO A 123 14.01 16.79 1.50
N GLY A 124 13.12 15.79 1.57
CA GLY A 124 13.05 14.85 2.68
C GLY A 124 14.16 13.80 2.67
N ALA A 125 14.62 13.36 1.52
CA ALA A 125 15.72 12.40 1.42
C ALA A 125 17.05 13.02 1.81
N ALA A 126 17.25 14.33 1.55
CA ALA A 126 18.45 15.06 1.92
C ALA A 126 18.51 15.44 3.40
N LEU A 127 17.34 15.69 4.03
CA LEU A 127 17.22 16.15 5.41
C LEU A 127 16.57 15.10 6.35
N GLY A 128 16.26 13.92 5.84
CA GLY A 128 15.64 12.85 6.62
C GLY A 128 14.29 13.27 7.24
N PRO A 129 14.00 12.83 8.49
CA PRO A 129 12.73 13.15 9.16
C PRO A 129 12.44 14.65 9.29
N ILE A 130 13.47 15.47 9.40
CA ILE A 130 13.33 16.94 9.54
C ILE A 130 12.73 17.54 8.27
N GLY A 131 13.17 17.12 7.08
CA GLY A 131 12.61 17.60 5.82
C GLY A 131 11.13 17.25 5.65
N GLY A 132 10.72 16.07 6.13
CA GLY A 132 9.32 15.65 6.14
C GLY A 132 8.43 16.50 7.04
N VAL A 133 8.93 16.93 8.20
CA VAL A 133 8.20 17.83 9.11
C VAL A 133 7.99 19.21 8.46
N ILE A 134 8.98 19.74 7.76
CA ILE A 134 8.86 21.03 7.05
C ILE A 134 7.80 20.90 5.93
N ASP A 135 7.84 19.84 5.11
CA ASP A 135 6.85 19.62 4.06
C ASP A 135 5.43 19.54 4.65
N ALA A 136 5.24 18.80 5.74
CA ALA A 136 3.94 18.65 6.40
C ALA A 136 3.42 19.96 7.02
N SER A 137 4.30 20.89 7.40
CA SER A 137 3.91 22.16 8.02
C SER A 137 3.48 23.24 7.01
N VAL A 138 3.89 23.13 5.73
CA VAL A 138 3.64 24.14 4.71
C VAL A 138 2.70 23.69 3.59
N ASN A 139 2.40 22.41 3.49
CA ASN A 139 1.57 21.84 2.43
C ASN A 139 0.35 21.10 2.99
N GLU A 140 -0.85 21.46 2.53
CA GLU A 140 -2.09 20.74 2.85
C GLU A 140 -2.06 19.26 2.34
N ASN A 141 -1.36 19.04 1.23
CA ASN A 141 -1.10 17.72 0.65
C ASN A 141 0.38 17.37 0.80
N ALA A 142 0.78 17.03 2.01
CA ALA A 142 2.12 16.59 2.37
C ALA A 142 2.21 15.05 2.37
N GLY A 143 3.32 14.51 2.89
CA GLY A 143 3.50 13.07 3.07
C GLY A 143 4.28 12.38 1.97
N ALA A 144 4.55 11.09 2.20
CA ALA A 144 5.39 10.26 1.33
C ALA A 144 4.70 9.87 0.03
N PHE A 145 3.37 9.78 0.02
CA PHE A 145 2.57 9.26 -1.08
C PHE A 145 1.65 10.32 -1.67
N GLN A 146 1.24 10.09 -2.92
CA GLN A 146 0.15 10.77 -3.59
C GLN A 146 -0.91 9.77 -4.05
N LEU A 147 -2.16 10.22 -4.13
CA LEU A 147 -3.28 9.44 -4.65
C LEU A 147 -3.75 10.04 -5.98
N ARG A 148 -4.02 9.17 -6.95
CA ARG A 148 -4.64 9.55 -8.24
C ARG A 148 -5.82 8.64 -8.55
N VAL A 149 -6.94 9.22 -8.97
CA VAL A 149 -8.07 8.46 -9.54
C VAL A 149 -7.71 8.12 -10.98
N ILE A 150 -7.70 6.82 -11.32
CA ILE A 150 -7.40 6.36 -12.67
C ILE A 150 -8.69 6.16 -13.47
N LYS A 151 -9.71 5.58 -12.84
CA LYS A 151 -10.99 5.25 -13.49
C LYS A 151 -12.10 5.15 -12.46
N SER A 152 -13.27 5.72 -12.78
CA SER A 152 -14.55 5.29 -12.22
C SER A 152 -15.21 4.35 -13.24
N GLY A 153 -15.57 3.16 -12.83
CA GLY A 153 -16.20 2.15 -13.68
C GLY A 153 -17.65 1.89 -13.27
N ASP A 154 -18.41 1.47 -14.23
CA ASP A 154 -19.74 0.89 -14.02
C ASP A 154 -19.63 -0.47 -13.38
#